data_619319888fe7a401509843c25aab611e
#
_entry.id   619319888fe7a401509843c25aab611e
#
_cell.length_a   1.000
_cell.length_b   1.000
_cell.length_c   1.000
_cell.angle_alpha   90.00
_cell.angle_beta   90.00
_cell.angle_gamma   90.00
#
_symmetry.space_group_name_H-M   'P 1'
#
loop_
_entity.id
_entity.type
_entity.pdbx_description
1 polymer ?
#
loop_
_entity_poly.entity_id
_entity_poly.type
_entity_poly.pdbx_seq_one_letter_code
_entity_poly.pdbx_strand_id
1 'polypeptide(L)'
;GVGDLIVISVKDAIPKGKVKKGSVHKAVVVRTKKEIFRDDGSKVQFDSNAVVLTDEKGEPIGTRIFGPVTRELRIKGHTKIISLAPEVI
;
A
#
# COMPACT_ATOMS: atom_id res chain seq x y z
N GLY A 1 -4.85 -0.09 9.68
CA GLY A 1 -3.72 -1.02 9.56
C GLY A 1 -3.47 -1.46 8.13
N VAL A 2 -2.54 -2.37 7.95
CA VAL A 2 -2.21 -2.90 6.62
C VAL A 2 -3.43 -3.52 5.96
N GLY A 3 -3.62 -3.22 4.68
CA GLY A 3 -4.75 -3.68 3.90
C GLY A 3 -5.98 -2.81 3.99
N ASP A 4 -6.00 -1.82 4.87
CA ASP A 4 -7.14 -0.91 4.96
C ASP A 4 -7.18 0.03 3.77
N LEU A 5 -8.39 0.26 3.27
CA LEU A 5 -8.65 1.21 2.21
C LEU A 5 -8.92 2.58 2.83
N ILE A 6 -8.15 3.58 2.43
CA ILE A 6 -8.28 4.93 2.93
C ILE A 6 -8.45 5.91 1.77
N VAL A 7 -8.92 7.10 2.08
CA VAL A 7 -9.03 8.19 1.10
C VAL A 7 -7.97 9.23 1.43
N ILE A 8 -7.16 9.59 0.46
CA ILE A 8 -6.10 10.57 0.64
C ILE A 8 -6.19 11.68 -0.40
N SER A 9 -5.68 12.85 -0.05
CA SER A 9 -5.48 13.94 -1.01
C SER A 9 -3.98 14.03 -1.33
N VAL A 10 -3.68 14.27 -2.59
CA VAL A 10 -2.29 14.37 -3.06
C VAL A 10 -1.81 15.81 -2.91
N LYS A 11 -0.84 16.04 -2.02
CA LYS A 11 -0.28 17.37 -1.79
C LYS A 11 0.83 17.70 -2.78
N ASP A 12 1.64 16.70 -3.13
CA ASP A 12 2.72 16.82 -4.09
C ASP A 12 2.67 15.67 -5.07
N ALA A 13 2.91 15.94 -6.34
CA ALA A 13 2.91 14.92 -7.37
C ALA A 13 4.14 15.06 -8.25
N ILE A 14 4.63 13.93 -8.75
CA ILE A 14 5.71 13.91 -9.74
C ILE A 14 5.14 14.48 -11.06
N PRO A 15 5.81 15.45 -11.72
CA PRO A 15 5.27 16.08 -12.93
C PRO A 15 4.86 15.13 -14.05
N LYS A 16 5.51 13.97 -14.14
CA LYS A 16 5.18 12.93 -15.12
C LYS A 16 4.33 11.80 -14.56
N GLY A 17 3.88 11.92 -13.31
CA GLY A 17 3.07 10.91 -12.66
C GLY A 17 1.65 10.88 -13.16
N LYS A 18 0.97 9.75 -12.95
CA LYS A 18 -0.45 9.57 -13.29
C LYS A 18 -1.38 10.31 -12.33
N VAL A 19 -0.85 10.86 -11.26
CA VAL A 19 -1.59 11.47 -10.16
C VAL A 19 -1.28 12.96 -10.14
N LYS A 20 -2.31 13.78 -10.12
CA LYS A 20 -2.16 15.24 -10.09
C LYS A 20 -2.21 15.77 -8.66
N LYS A 21 -1.46 16.84 -8.41
CA LYS A 21 -1.51 17.56 -7.14
C LYS A 21 -2.93 18.05 -6.86
N GLY A 22 -3.39 17.86 -5.63
CA GLY A 22 -4.72 18.26 -5.20
C GLY A 22 -5.83 17.26 -5.50
N SER A 23 -5.53 16.19 -6.25
CA SER A 23 -6.51 15.13 -6.51
C SER A 23 -6.75 14.26 -5.28
N VAL A 24 -7.95 13.67 -5.20
CA VAL A 24 -8.32 12.77 -4.12
C VAL A 24 -8.38 11.36 -4.67
N HIS A 25 -7.73 10.43 -3.98
CA HIS A 25 -7.65 9.03 -4.41
C HIS A 25 -7.88 8.09 -3.25
N LYS A 26 -8.35 6.89 -3.57
CA LYS A 26 -8.33 5.77 -2.62
C LYS A 26 -6.93 5.18 -2.60
N ALA A 27 -6.55 4.67 -1.43
CA ALA A 27 -5.24 4.06 -1.25
C ALA A 27 -5.33 2.89 -0.28
N VAL A 28 -4.46 1.91 -0.46
CA VAL A 28 -4.36 0.75 0.42
C VAL A 28 -3.06 0.89 1.22
N VAL A 29 -3.15 0.73 2.53
CA VAL A 29 -1.98 0.75 3.41
C VAL A 29 -1.20 -0.55 3.20
N VAL A 30 0.07 -0.45 2.79
CA VAL A 30 0.89 -1.62 2.47
C VAL A 30 1.95 -1.94 3.51
N ARG A 31 2.37 -0.95 4.30
CA ARG A 31 3.25 -1.17 5.46
C ARG A 31 3.07 -0.04 6.47
N THR A 32 3.36 -0.36 7.72
CA THR A 32 3.17 0.58 8.83
C THR A 32 4.36 0.55 9.78
N LYS A 33 4.57 1.66 10.47
CA LYS A 33 5.50 1.72 11.61
C LYS A 33 4.98 0.91 12.79
N LYS A 34 3.65 0.76 12.90
CA LYS A 34 3.04 -0.03 13.95
C LYS A 34 3.34 -1.51 13.72
N GLU A 35 3.65 -2.21 14.79
CA GLU A 35 3.95 -3.64 14.76
C GLU A 35 2.75 -4.46 14.32
N ILE A 36 3.01 -5.46 13.48
CA ILE A 36 2.03 -6.47 13.10
C ILE A 36 2.45 -7.77 13.78
N PHE A 37 1.61 -8.29 14.65
CA PHE A 37 1.85 -9.56 15.33
C PHE A 37 1.23 -10.70 14.54
N ARG A 38 2.00 -11.77 14.36
CA ARG A 38 1.56 -12.95 13.63
C ARG A 38 1.31 -14.11 14.58
N ASP A 39 0.54 -15.09 14.09
CA ASP A 39 0.12 -16.24 14.89
C ASP A 39 1.29 -17.10 15.38
N ASP A 40 2.40 -17.10 14.67
CA ASP A 40 3.60 -17.85 15.07
C ASP A 40 4.44 -17.17 16.15
N GLY A 41 3.99 -16.02 16.65
CA GLY A 41 4.71 -15.25 17.66
C GLY A 41 5.70 -14.25 17.10
N SER A 42 5.91 -14.21 15.78
CA SER A 42 6.78 -13.21 15.15
C SER A 42 6.04 -11.88 14.99
N LYS A 43 6.82 -10.82 14.76
CA LYS A 43 6.25 -9.51 14.45
C LYS A 43 6.97 -8.89 13.26
N VAL A 44 6.24 -8.04 12.54
CA VAL A 44 6.77 -7.27 11.43
C VAL A 44 6.57 -5.80 11.73
N GLN A 45 7.62 -5.02 11.56
CA GLN A 45 7.61 -3.58 11.79
C GLN A 45 8.48 -2.90 10.76
N PHE A 46 8.01 -1.80 10.21
CA PHE A 46 8.74 -1.02 9.21
C PHE A 46 9.15 0.34 9.78
N ASP A 47 10.17 0.94 9.16
CA ASP A 47 10.64 2.26 9.56
C ASP A 47 9.70 3.40 9.15
N SER A 48 8.82 3.13 8.20
CA SER A 48 7.89 4.13 7.66
C SER A 48 6.56 3.52 7.31
N ASN A 49 5.54 4.38 7.27
CA ASN A 49 4.24 4.02 6.72
C ASN A 49 4.26 4.21 5.21
N ALA A 50 3.54 3.37 4.48
CA ALA A 50 3.41 3.52 3.03
C ALA A 50 2.04 3.07 2.55
N VAL A 51 1.58 3.72 1.49
CA VAL A 51 0.30 3.41 0.86
C VAL A 51 0.50 3.25 -0.63
N VAL A 52 -0.39 2.50 -1.28
CA VAL A 52 -0.45 2.36 -2.73
C VAL A 52 -1.75 2.97 -3.21
N LEU A 53 -1.67 3.92 -4.14
CA LEU A 53 -2.86 4.54 -4.71
C LEU A 53 -3.61 3.53 -5.56
N THR A 54 -4.93 3.52 -5.41
CA THR A 54 -5.81 2.60 -6.12
C THR A 54 -6.90 3.34 -6.87
N ASP A 55 -7.50 2.65 -7.84
CA ASP A 55 -8.70 3.12 -8.52
C ASP A 55 -9.95 2.76 -7.70
N GLU A 56 -11.12 3.01 -8.26
CA GLU A 56 -12.39 2.74 -7.59
C GLU A 56 -12.62 1.25 -7.32
N LYS A 57 -11.96 0.38 -8.09
CA LYS A 57 -12.06 -1.07 -7.94
C LYS A 57 -11.09 -1.62 -6.89
N GLY A 58 -10.24 -0.77 -6.33
CA GLY A 58 -9.22 -1.21 -5.39
C GLY A 58 -7.95 -1.75 -6.02
N GLU A 59 -7.79 -1.61 -7.34
CA GLU A 59 -6.59 -2.02 -8.04
C GLU A 59 -5.55 -0.90 -8.06
N PRO A 60 -4.24 -1.21 -7.98
CA PRO A 60 -3.20 -0.17 -8.01
C PRO A 60 -3.23 0.60 -9.34
N ILE A 61 -3.11 1.92 -9.25
CA ILE A 61 -3.10 2.79 -10.42
C ILE A 61 -1.80 2.60 -11.21
N GLY A 62 -0.67 2.47 -10.50
CA GLY A 62 0.63 2.27 -11.12
C GLY A 62 0.90 0.81 -11.44
N THR A 63 1.97 0.57 -12.18
CA THR A 63 2.44 -0.77 -12.51
C THR A 63 3.60 -1.22 -11.64
N ARG A 64 4.03 -0.38 -10.71
CA ARG A 64 5.22 -0.61 -9.91
C ARG A 64 4.98 -0.20 -8.46
N ILE A 65 5.42 -1.04 -7.53
CA ILE A 65 5.35 -0.77 -6.11
C ILE A 65 6.79 -0.68 -5.59
N PHE A 66 7.08 0.38 -4.83
CA PHE A 66 8.40 0.59 -4.26
C PHE A 66 8.48 0.05 -2.86
N GLY A 67 9.51 -0.76 -2.61
CA GLY A 67 9.78 -1.34 -1.31
C GLY A 67 8.91 -2.56 -0.99
N PRO A 68 9.17 -3.19 0.17
CA PRO A 68 8.44 -4.39 0.58
C PRO A 68 7.02 -4.10 1.02
N VAL A 69 6.17 -5.11 0.87
CA VAL A 69 4.80 -5.10 1.42
C VAL A 69 4.63 -6.31 2.32
N THR A 70 3.58 -6.33 3.14
CA THR A 70 3.32 -7.47 4.00
C THR A 70 2.33 -8.44 3.36
N ARG A 71 2.46 -9.72 3.69
CA ARG A 71 1.54 -10.76 3.18
C ARG A 71 0.14 -10.67 3.75
N GLU A 72 -0.09 -9.86 4.78
CA GLU A 72 -1.43 -9.57 5.29
C GLU A 72 -2.35 -8.97 4.22
N LEU A 73 -1.79 -8.35 3.19
CA LEU A 73 -2.56 -7.85 2.05
C LEU A 73 -3.31 -8.97 1.31
N ARG A 74 -2.75 -10.17 1.26
CA ARG A 74 -3.40 -11.32 0.61
C ARG A 74 -4.67 -11.71 1.35
N ILE A 75 -4.65 -11.68 2.67
CA ILE A 75 -5.80 -12.03 3.51
C ILE A 75 -6.95 -11.07 3.24
N LYS A 76 -6.65 -9.79 2.98
CA LYS A 76 -7.66 -8.77 2.69
C LYS A 76 -8.01 -8.67 1.21
N GLY A 77 -7.49 -9.56 0.36
CA GLY A 77 -7.87 -9.66 -1.04
C GLY A 77 -7.08 -8.77 -2.00
N HIS A 78 -5.98 -8.16 -1.56
CA HIS A 78 -5.17 -7.27 -2.40
C HIS A 78 -4.08 -8.03 -3.16
N THR A 79 -4.47 -9.08 -3.86
CA THR A 79 -3.51 -9.96 -4.56
C THR A 79 -2.75 -9.26 -5.68
N LYS A 80 -3.38 -8.30 -6.35
CA LYS A 80 -2.73 -7.57 -7.43
C LYS A 80 -1.59 -6.69 -6.92
N ILE A 81 -1.74 -6.08 -5.76
CA ILE A 81 -0.67 -5.32 -5.11
C ILE A 81 0.50 -6.25 -4.79
N ILE A 82 0.22 -7.43 -4.25
CA ILE A 82 1.26 -8.41 -3.93
C ILE A 82 2.01 -8.83 -5.19
N SER A 83 1.31 -9.04 -6.31
CA SER A 83 1.95 -9.46 -7.56
C SER A 83 2.88 -8.41 -8.15
N LEU A 84 2.67 -7.13 -7.85
CA LEU A 84 3.50 -6.04 -8.32
C LEU A 84 4.63 -5.68 -7.36
N ALA A 85 4.58 -6.17 -6.13
CA ALA A 85 5.57 -5.82 -5.11
C ALA A 85 6.91 -6.52 -5.37
N PRO A 86 8.04 -5.84 -5.15
CA PRO A 86 9.37 -6.45 -5.31
C PRO A 86 9.68 -7.47 -4.22
N GLU A 87 9.06 -7.33 -3.06
CA GLU A 87 9.28 -8.23 -1.93
C GLU A 87 8.02 -8.27 -1.06
N VAL A 88 7.65 -9.48 -0.62
CA VAL A 88 6.52 -9.70 0.29
C VAL A 88 7.05 -10.37 1.56
N ILE A 89 6.86 -9.71 2.67
CA ILE A 89 7.39 -10.17 3.97
C ILE A 89 6.30 -10.77 4.86
#